data_6d4efd7217cbd036896aea1e363b3e98
#
_entry.id   6d4efd7217cbd036896aea1e363b3e98
#
_cell.length_a   1.000
_cell.length_b   1.000
_cell.length_c   1.000
_cell.angle_alpha   90.00
_cell.angle_beta   90.00
_cell.angle_gamma   90.00
#
_symmetry.space_group_name_H-M   'P 1'
#
loop_
_entity.id
_entity.type
_entity.pdbx_description
1 polymer ?
#
loop_
_entity_poly.entity_id
_entity_poly.type
_entity_poly.pdbx_seq_one_letter_code
_entity_poly.pdbx_strand_id
1 'polypeptide(L)'
;MYENSAELAENKLLVLYVIKSLRQPISKTQLNEIILENNFINYFTLQQYISELETSEFVCYIEKNNKKLITITQKGENVLSIFNERISPIKRDIIDNYISK
;
A
#
# COMPACT_ATOMS: atom_id res chain seq x y z
N MET A 1 -13.08 5.30 16.21
CA MET A 1 -11.72 5.16 16.76
C MET A 1 -10.77 6.04 15.99
N TYR A 2 -9.96 6.80 16.68
CA TYR A 2 -9.03 7.72 16.02
C TYR A 2 -7.65 7.10 15.91
N GLU A 3 -7.09 7.16 14.70
CA GLU A 3 -5.68 6.91 14.52
C GLU A 3 -4.94 8.21 14.80
N ASN A 4 -3.78 8.14 15.47
CA ASN A 4 -2.95 9.32 15.58
C ASN A 4 -2.22 9.57 14.25
N SER A 5 -1.65 10.77 14.09
CA SER A 5 -1.01 11.16 12.83
C SER A 5 0.13 10.25 12.41
N ALA A 6 0.91 9.75 13.37
CA ALA A 6 2.02 8.86 13.08
C ALA A 6 1.54 7.51 12.56
N GLU A 7 0.48 6.97 13.18
CA GLU A 7 -0.11 5.70 12.75
C GLU A 7 -0.74 5.81 11.39
N LEU A 8 -1.44 6.91 11.12
CA LEU A 8 -2.03 7.19 9.82
C LEU A 8 -0.96 7.20 8.73
N ALA A 9 0.13 7.93 8.97
CA ALA A 9 1.24 8.02 8.02
C ALA A 9 1.87 6.66 7.81
N GLU A 10 2.11 5.91 8.86
CA GLU A 10 2.69 4.57 8.75
C GLU A 10 1.80 3.65 7.92
N ASN A 11 0.49 3.68 8.16
CA ASN A 11 -0.43 2.81 7.44
C ASN A 11 -0.48 3.13 5.95
N LYS A 12 -0.45 4.40 5.57
CA LYS A 12 -0.40 4.78 4.16
C LYS A 12 0.91 4.35 3.52
N LEU A 13 2.03 4.53 4.21
CA LEU A 13 3.34 4.08 3.72
C LEU A 13 3.37 2.57 3.57
N LEU A 14 2.72 1.85 4.47
CA LEU A 14 2.64 0.39 4.41
C LEU A 14 1.92 -0.07 3.14
N VAL A 15 0.83 0.61 2.76
CA VAL A 15 0.11 0.32 1.52
C VAL A 15 1.04 0.52 0.32
N LEU A 16 1.77 1.64 0.28
CA LEU A 16 2.74 1.90 -0.80
C LEU A 16 3.83 0.83 -0.83
N TYR A 17 4.30 0.42 0.34
CA TYR A 17 5.33 -0.60 0.46
C TYR A 17 4.87 -1.93 -0.14
N VAL A 18 3.64 -2.33 0.13
CA VAL A 18 3.08 -3.56 -0.43
C VAL A 18 3.03 -3.48 -1.96
N ILE A 19 2.50 -2.38 -2.48
CA ILE A 19 2.37 -2.19 -3.94
C ILE A 19 3.74 -2.25 -4.61
N LYS A 20 4.73 -1.56 -4.05
CA LYS A 20 6.08 -1.56 -4.60
C LYS A 20 6.73 -2.95 -4.51
N SER A 21 6.52 -3.65 -3.41
CA SER A 21 7.16 -4.95 -3.17
C SER A 21 6.73 -6.02 -4.16
N LEU A 22 5.54 -5.89 -4.72
CA LEU A 22 5.02 -6.85 -5.71
C LEU A 22 5.64 -6.66 -7.08
N ARG A 23 6.27 -5.52 -7.34
CA ARG A 23 7.04 -5.22 -8.55
C ARG A 23 6.28 -5.32 -9.86
N GLN A 24 4.95 -5.34 -9.80
CA GLN A 24 4.09 -5.36 -10.97
C GLN A 24 2.74 -4.77 -10.59
N PRO A 25 2.00 -4.25 -11.56
CA PRO A 25 0.64 -3.80 -11.27
C PRO A 25 -0.23 -4.95 -10.77
N ILE A 26 -1.09 -4.65 -9.81
CA ILE A 26 -1.95 -5.67 -9.20
C ILE A 26 -3.39 -5.17 -9.16
N SER A 27 -4.32 -6.10 -9.02
CA SER A 27 -5.72 -5.72 -8.83
C SER A 27 -5.93 -5.18 -7.42
N LYS A 28 -6.95 -4.35 -7.27
CA LYS A 28 -7.33 -3.85 -5.95
C LYS A 28 -7.70 -5.00 -5.03
N THR A 29 -8.30 -6.06 -5.57
CA THR A 29 -8.65 -7.25 -4.81
C THR A 29 -7.41 -7.92 -4.22
N GLN A 30 -6.35 -8.07 -5.01
CA GLN A 30 -5.09 -8.65 -4.51
C GLN A 30 -4.49 -7.80 -3.40
N LEU A 31 -4.48 -6.48 -3.58
CA LEU A 31 -3.97 -5.57 -2.57
C LEU A 31 -4.78 -5.70 -1.27
N ASN A 32 -6.10 -5.71 -1.38
CA ASN A 32 -6.97 -5.88 -0.22
C ASN A 32 -6.69 -7.19 0.51
N GLU A 33 -6.53 -8.29 -0.22
CA GLU A 33 -6.24 -9.59 0.39
C GLU A 33 -4.95 -9.56 1.21
N ILE A 34 -3.90 -8.99 0.67
CA ILE A 34 -2.62 -8.93 1.38
C ILE A 34 -2.73 -8.13 2.68
N ILE A 35 -3.33 -6.95 2.59
CA ILE A 35 -3.43 -6.05 3.74
C ILE A 35 -4.39 -6.61 4.80
N LEU A 36 -5.55 -7.09 4.37
CA LEU A 36 -6.57 -7.56 5.31
C LEU A 36 -6.20 -8.90 5.94
N GLU A 37 -5.57 -9.79 5.19
CA GLU A 37 -5.16 -11.08 5.72
C GLU A 37 -4.13 -10.95 6.83
N ASN A 38 -3.31 -9.91 6.77
CA ASN A 38 -2.30 -9.64 7.80
C ASN A 38 -2.80 -8.70 8.90
N ASN A 39 -4.06 -8.31 8.86
CA ASN A 39 -4.73 -7.50 9.90
C ASN A 39 -4.07 -6.14 10.16
N PHE A 40 -3.45 -5.54 9.16
CA PHE A 40 -2.79 -4.26 9.36
C PHE A 40 -3.79 -3.10 9.42
N ILE A 41 -4.82 -3.15 8.59
CA ILE A 41 -5.78 -2.06 8.41
C ILE A 41 -7.13 -2.69 8.13
N ASN A 42 -8.23 -2.11 8.63
CA ASN A 42 -9.56 -2.63 8.30
C ASN A 42 -9.96 -2.23 6.88
N TYR A 43 -10.95 -2.92 6.34
CA TYR A 43 -11.36 -2.78 4.94
C TYR A 43 -11.72 -1.34 4.56
N PHE A 44 -12.59 -0.70 5.35
CA PHE A 44 -13.08 0.64 4.99
C PHE A 44 -11.97 1.68 5.05
N THR A 45 -11.13 1.60 6.06
CA THR A 45 -9.98 2.50 6.20
C THR A 45 -9.00 2.30 5.05
N LEU A 46 -8.78 1.06 4.65
CA LEU A 46 -7.91 0.74 3.51
C LEU A 46 -8.43 1.37 2.23
N GLN A 47 -9.74 1.28 1.96
CA GLN A 47 -10.32 1.87 0.76
C GLN A 47 -10.12 3.40 0.76
N GLN A 48 -10.28 4.03 1.91
CA GLN A 48 -10.05 5.45 2.06
C GLN A 48 -8.59 5.81 1.78
N TYR A 49 -7.65 5.03 2.31
CA TYR A 49 -6.23 5.28 2.07
C TYR A 49 -5.86 5.14 0.60
N ILE A 50 -6.38 4.11 -0.06
CA ILE A 50 -6.10 3.90 -1.49
C ILE A 50 -6.61 5.11 -2.29
N SER A 51 -7.82 5.59 -1.98
CA SER A 51 -8.38 6.76 -2.64
C SER A 51 -7.53 8.00 -2.42
N GLU A 52 -7.05 8.22 -1.20
CA GLU A 52 -6.20 9.37 -0.89
C GLU A 52 -4.83 9.28 -1.56
N LEU A 53 -4.27 8.08 -1.64
CA LEU A 53 -3.00 7.88 -2.34
C LEU A 53 -3.14 8.14 -3.83
N GLU A 54 -4.28 7.78 -4.42
CA GLU A 54 -4.56 8.08 -5.82
C GLU A 54 -4.70 9.58 -6.04
N THR A 55 -5.45 10.26 -5.17
CA THR A 55 -5.63 11.71 -5.24
C THR A 55 -4.30 12.46 -5.13
N SER A 56 -3.40 11.95 -4.30
CA SER A 56 -2.06 12.52 -4.14
C SER A 56 -1.10 12.12 -5.25
N GLU A 57 -1.55 11.28 -6.16
CA GLU A 57 -0.75 10.79 -7.29
C GLU A 57 0.44 9.93 -6.87
N PHE A 58 0.34 9.27 -5.73
CA PHE A 58 1.34 8.30 -5.28
C PHE A 58 1.11 6.91 -5.87
N VAL A 59 -0.13 6.63 -6.26
CA VAL A 59 -0.49 5.45 -7.01
C VAL A 59 -1.38 5.87 -8.18
N CYS A 60 -1.45 5.03 -9.19
CA CYS A 60 -2.36 5.25 -10.30
C CYS A 60 -2.93 3.91 -10.77
N TYR A 61 -4.03 3.98 -11.50
CA TYR A 61 -4.63 2.81 -12.11
C TYR A 61 -4.23 2.74 -13.57
N ILE A 62 -3.97 1.53 -14.04
CA ILE A 62 -3.72 1.27 -15.46
C ILE A 62 -4.68 0.17 -15.92
N GLU A 63 -4.94 0.10 -17.21
CA GLU A 63 -5.71 -0.99 -17.79
C GLU A 63 -4.77 -1.92 -18.55
N LYS A 64 -4.92 -3.22 -18.30
CA LYS A 64 -4.15 -4.24 -18.98
C LYS A 64 -5.05 -5.45 -19.16
N ASN A 65 -5.24 -5.89 -20.41
CA ASN A 65 -6.09 -7.04 -20.72
C ASN A 65 -7.51 -6.85 -20.17
N ASN A 66 -8.06 -5.63 -20.31
CA ASN A 66 -9.38 -5.25 -19.82
C ASN A 66 -9.53 -5.31 -18.30
N LYS A 67 -8.42 -5.33 -17.58
CA LYS A 67 -8.41 -5.31 -16.12
C LYS A 67 -7.84 -4.01 -15.62
N LYS A 68 -8.47 -3.47 -14.59
CA LYS A 68 -7.99 -2.26 -13.90
C LYS A 68 -7.01 -2.67 -12.82
N LEU A 69 -5.76 -2.22 -12.95
CA LEU A 69 -4.70 -2.58 -12.02
C LEU A 69 -4.13 -1.33 -11.38
N ILE A 70 -3.64 -1.46 -10.16
CA ILE A 70 -3.02 -0.36 -9.41
C ILE A 70 -1.51 -0.55 -9.40
N THR A 71 -0.78 0.56 -9.53
CA THR A 71 0.68 0.56 -9.47
C THR A 71 1.17 1.82 -8.76
N ILE A 72 2.40 1.76 -8.23
CA ILE A 72 3.01 2.92 -7.59
C ILE A 72 3.58 3.84 -8.66
N THR A 73 3.46 5.15 -8.46
CA THR A 73 4.05 6.14 -9.37
C THR A 73 5.47 6.49 -8.92
N GLN A 74 6.21 7.22 -9.78
CA GLN A 74 7.52 7.71 -9.38
C GLN A 74 7.43 8.61 -8.14
N LYS A 75 6.39 9.43 -8.07
CA LYS A 75 6.14 10.28 -6.90
C LYS A 75 5.91 9.44 -5.65
N GLY A 76 5.16 8.35 -5.78
CA GLY A 76 4.94 7.41 -4.67
C GLY A 76 6.22 6.72 -4.23
N GLU A 77 7.06 6.30 -5.17
CA GLU A 77 8.35 5.70 -4.85
C GLU A 77 9.26 6.68 -4.12
N ASN A 78 9.27 7.94 -4.54
CA ASN A 78 10.06 8.97 -3.88
C ASN A 78 9.63 9.18 -2.44
N VAL A 79 8.32 9.27 -2.21
CA VAL A 79 7.76 9.43 -0.86
C VAL A 79 8.11 8.23 0.01
N LEU A 80 7.95 7.04 -0.52
CA LEU A 80 8.28 5.83 0.23
C LEU A 80 9.76 5.78 0.59
N SER A 81 10.64 6.16 -0.34
CA SER A 81 12.08 6.20 -0.10
C SER A 81 12.45 7.16 1.03
N ILE A 82 11.81 8.33 1.06
CA ILE A 82 12.10 9.35 2.07
C ILE A 82 11.63 8.91 3.46
N PHE A 83 10.45 8.28 3.55
CA PHE A 83 9.79 7.98 4.81
C PHE A 83 9.80 6.50 5.18
N ASN A 84 10.57 5.69 4.49
CA ASN A 84 10.60 4.23 4.67
C ASN A 84 10.85 3.84 6.13
N GLU A 85 11.66 4.59 6.85
CA GLU A 85 12.00 4.30 8.26
C GLU A 85 10.80 4.45 9.20
N ARG A 86 9.73 5.10 8.78
CA ARG A 86 8.52 5.24 9.58
C ARG A 86 7.67 3.97 9.60
N ILE A 87 7.97 3.02 8.73
CA ILE A 87 7.28 1.73 8.72
C ILE A 87 7.98 0.82 9.71
N SER A 88 7.22 0.19 10.61
CA SER A 88 7.76 -0.76 11.57
C SER A 88 8.53 -1.87 10.84
N PRO A 89 9.77 -2.16 11.23
CA PRO A 89 10.52 -3.28 10.63
C PRO A 89 9.80 -4.61 10.77
N ILE A 90 9.07 -4.81 11.85
CA ILE A 90 8.30 -6.05 12.05
C ILE A 90 7.22 -6.18 10.98
N LYS A 91 6.52 -5.09 10.69
CA LYS A 91 5.48 -5.10 9.65
C LYS A 91 6.07 -5.34 8.27
N ARG A 92 7.22 -4.73 7.99
CA ARG A 92 7.91 -4.96 6.71
C ARG A 92 8.31 -6.43 6.56
N ASP A 93 8.84 -7.02 7.61
CA ASP A 93 9.23 -8.42 7.59
C ASP A 93 8.04 -9.34 7.36
N ILE A 94 6.91 -9.05 7.99
CA ILE A 94 5.68 -9.82 7.78
C ILE A 94 5.25 -9.78 6.32
N ILE A 95 5.28 -8.59 5.72
CA ILE A 95 4.92 -8.42 4.31
C ILE A 95 5.90 -9.13 3.40
N ASP A 96 7.21 -8.95 3.64
CA ASP A 96 8.24 -9.59 2.83
C ASP A 96 8.10 -11.11 2.85
N ASN A 97 7.85 -11.68 4.03
CA ASN A 97 7.65 -13.12 4.17
C ASN A 97 6.37 -13.58 3.47
N TYR A 98 5.31 -12.80 3.57
CA TYR A 98 4.04 -13.14 2.91
C TYR A 98 4.19 -13.15 1.39
N ILE A 99 4.86 -12.16 0.84
CA ILE A 99 5.02 -12.00 -0.61
C ILE A 99 5.96 -13.06 -1.19
N SER A 100 6.96 -13.48 -0.42
CA SER A 100 7.96 -14.46 -0.91
C SER A 100 7.48 -15.90 -0.87
N LYS A 101 6.29 -16.16 -0.38
CA LYS A 101 5.73 -17.52 -0.36
C LYS A 101 5.35 -18.01 -1.76
#